data_59ed387357ac09252f659b8eed6bb3df
#
_entry.id   59ed387357ac09252f659b8eed6bb3df
#
_cell.length_a   1.000
_cell.length_b   1.000
_cell.length_c   1.000
_cell.angle_alpha   90.00
_cell.angle_beta   90.00
_cell.angle_gamma   90.00
#
_symmetry.space_group_name_H-M   'P 1'
#
loop_
_entity.id
_entity.type
_entity.pdbx_description
1 polymer ?
#
loop_
_entity_poly.entity_id
_entity_poly.type
_entity_poly.pdbx_seq_one_letter_code
_entity_poly.pdbx_strand_id
1 'polypeptide(L)'
;AQITKDDFVLEIGPGIGTMTQYLCEAARAVVAVEIDTNLIPILKDTLAEYNNVDVLNEDILKVNIAKLAEEKNNGKPIKVVANLPYYITTPIIMGLFESHVPIDSITIMVQKEVADRMQEGPGSKEYGALSLAVQYYAKPEIVVNVPPNCFMPQPKVGSAVIRLTRHSEPPVTVKSEKLLFQVIRASFNQRRKTLANGLANYGAFSLPKEELQACIV
;
A
#
# COMPACT_ATOMS: atom_id res chain seq x y z
N ALA A 1 -6.07 11.43 -4.89
CA ALA A 1 -6.08 10.21 -5.71
C ALA A 1 -6.09 10.53 -7.23
N GLN A 2 -6.41 11.79 -7.62
CA GLN A 2 -6.51 12.19 -9.04
C GLN A 2 -7.43 11.25 -9.85
N ILE A 3 -8.61 10.99 -9.31
CA ILE A 3 -9.61 10.12 -9.93
C ILE A 3 -10.38 10.90 -11.00
N THR A 4 -10.62 10.25 -12.13
CA THR A 4 -11.37 10.78 -13.27
C THR A 4 -12.51 9.84 -13.67
N LYS A 5 -13.38 10.29 -14.56
CA LYS A 5 -14.49 9.47 -15.10
C LYS A 5 -14.06 8.26 -15.94
N ASP A 6 -12.78 8.12 -16.23
CA ASP A 6 -12.23 6.95 -16.92
C ASP A 6 -11.72 5.88 -15.95
N ASP A 7 -11.55 6.23 -14.67
CA ASP A 7 -10.91 5.37 -13.69
C ASP A 7 -11.87 4.33 -13.10
N PHE A 8 -11.31 3.14 -12.87
CA PHE A 8 -11.88 2.12 -12.01
C PHE A 8 -11.19 2.17 -10.65
N VAL A 9 -11.96 2.28 -9.58
CA VAL A 9 -11.46 2.45 -8.22
C VAL A 9 -11.80 1.23 -7.37
N LEU A 10 -10.80 0.69 -6.69
CA LEU A 10 -10.95 -0.25 -5.60
C LEU A 10 -10.82 0.51 -4.28
N GLU A 11 -11.89 0.59 -3.51
CA GLU A 11 -11.88 1.12 -2.16
C GLU A 11 -11.77 -0.01 -1.14
N ILE A 12 -10.85 0.13 -0.20
CA ILE A 12 -10.64 -0.84 0.88
C ILE A 12 -11.08 -0.21 2.19
N GLY A 13 -12.07 -0.84 2.84
CA GLY A 13 -12.65 -0.38 4.10
C GLY A 13 -13.48 0.89 3.94
N PRO A 14 -14.60 0.86 3.19
CA PRO A 14 -15.47 2.01 2.99
C PRO A 14 -16.13 2.51 4.28
N GLY A 15 -16.19 1.67 5.33
CA GLY A 15 -16.87 2.01 6.56
C GLY A 15 -18.36 2.26 6.31
N ILE A 16 -18.87 3.44 6.66
CA ILE A 16 -20.26 3.83 6.40
C ILE A 16 -20.49 4.43 5.00
N GLY A 17 -19.45 4.46 4.12
CA GLY A 17 -19.59 4.86 2.73
C GLY A 17 -19.37 6.35 2.44
N THR A 18 -18.93 7.16 3.42
CA THR A 18 -18.77 8.61 3.21
C THR A 18 -17.78 8.93 2.10
N MET A 19 -16.62 8.27 2.09
CA MET A 19 -15.63 8.47 1.01
C MET A 19 -16.10 7.83 -0.29
N THR A 20 -16.78 6.69 -0.20
CA THR A 20 -17.32 5.95 -1.35
C THR A 20 -18.23 6.81 -2.21
N GLN A 21 -19.08 7.66 -1.62
CA GLN A 21 -19.94 8.59 -2.35
C GLN A 21 -19.14 9.51 -3.27
N TYR A 22 -18.07 10.15 -2.73
CA TYR A 22 -17.19 11.01 -3.53
C TYR A 22 -16.44 10.22 -4.62
N LEU A 23 -16.08 8.95 -4.34
CA LEU A 23 -15.47 8.09 -5.35
C LEU A 23 -16.44 7.76 -6.47
N CYS A 24 -17.72 7.50 -6.17
CA CYS A 24 -18.77 7.26 -7.16
C CYS A 24 -19.02 8.49 -8.04
N GLU A 25 -18.98 9.69 -7.43
CA GLU A 25 -19.10 10.95 -8.18
C GLU A 25 -17.92 11.22 -9.11
N ALA A 26 -16.72 10.79 -8.74
CA ALA A 26 -15.50 11.08 -9.48
C ALA A 26 -15.11 9.99 -10.50
N ALA A 27 -15.36 8.72 -10.17
CA ALA A 27 -14.90 7.57 -10.95
C ALA A 27 -15.92 7.11 -12.00
N ARG A 28 -15.46 6.28 -12.94
CA ARG A 28 -16.32 5.50 -13.84
C ARG A 28 -17.03 4.39 -13.10
N ALA A 29 -16.32 3.65 -12.26
CA ALA A 29 -16.85 2.57 -11.46
C ALA A 29 -16.03 2.38 -10.17
N VAL A 30 -16.68 1.94 -9.12
CA VAL A 30 -16.10 1.68 -7.81
C VAL A 30 -16.43 0.26 -7.38
N VAL A 31 -15.44 -0.44 -6.80
CA VAL A 31 -15.70 -1.64 -6.00
C VAL A 31 -15.20 -1.34 -4.59
N ALA A 32 -16.09 -1.45 -3.61
CA ALA A 32 -15.80 -1.24 -2.21
C ALA A 32 -15.77 -2.59 -1.47
N VAL A 33 -14.64 -2.90 -0.81
CA VAL A 33 -14.45 -4.16 -0.08
C VAL A 33 -14.51 -3.88 1.42
N GLU A 34 -15.52 -4.46 2.10
CA GLU A 34 -15.77 -4.29 3.53
C GLU A 34 -15.79 -5.65 4.24
N ILE A 35 -15.00 -5.76 5.30
CA ILE A 35 -14.91 -6.99 6.10
C ILE A 35 -16.03 -7.10 7.15
N ASP A 36 -16.50 -5.95 7.66
CA ASP A 36 -17.54 -5.92 8.69
C ASP A 36 -18.94 -6.09 8.08
N THR A 37 -19.53 -7.25 8.31
CA THR A 37 -20.88 -7.59 7.84
C THR A 37 -21.95 -6.62 8.38
N ASN A 38 -21.76 -6.00 9.55
CA ASN A 38 -22.70 -5.06 10.14
C ASN A 38 -22.79 -3.75 9.36
N LEU A 39 -21.75 -3.39 8.61
CA LEU A 39 -21.72 -2.18 7.78
C LEU A 39 -22.40 -2.36 6.42
N ILE A 40 -22.62 -3.60 5.97
CA ILE A 40 -23.20 -3.87 4.66
C ILE A 40 -24.62 -3.28 4.50
N PRO A 41 -25.56 -3.42 5.47
CA PRO A 41 -26.86 -2.76 5.38
C PRO A 41 -26.75 -1.23 5.30
N ILE A 42 -25.85 -0.63 6.09
CA ILE A 42 -25.60 0.82 6.10
C ILE A 42 -25.08 1.28 4.73
N LEU A 43 -24.13 0.54 4.16
CA LEU A 43 -23.59 0.84 2.83
C LEU A 43 -24.65 0.75 1.73
N LYS A 44 -25.59 -0.21 1.81
CA LYS A 44 -26.72 -0.29 0.88
C LYS A 44 -27.59 0.96 0.92
N ASP A 45 -27.86 1.48 2.11
CA ASP A 45 -28.65 2.69 2.27
C ASP A 45 -27.88 3.94 1.83
N THR A 46 -26.62 4.07 2.28
CA THR A 46 -25.76 5.23 1.99
C THR A 46 -25.46 5.35 0.49
N LEU A 47 -25.35 4.25 -0.22
CA LEU A 47 -24.97 4.21 -1.63
C LEU A 47 -26.16 3.94 -2.58
N ALA A 48 -27.40 3.98 -2.08
CA ALA A 48 -28.60 3.63 -2.84
C ALA A 48 -28.81 4.46 -4.12
N GLU A 49 -28.32 5.70 -4.15
CA GLU A 49 -28.45 6.61 -5.29
C GLU A 49 -27.37 6.40 -6.38
N TYR A 50 -26.32 5.59 -6.09
CA TYR A 50 -25.22 5.35 -7.01
C TYR A 50 -25.38 4.02 -7.74
N ASN A 51 -25.26 4.05 -9.07
CA ASN A 51 -25.41 2.87 -9.93
C ASN A 51 -24.06 2.32 -10.43
N ASN A 52 -22.96 2.96 -10.04
CA ASN A 52 -21.60 2.65 -10.46
C ASN A 52 -20.73 2.10 -9.33
N VAL A 53 -21.34 1.52 -8.29
CA VAL A 53 -20.63 0.93 -7.15
C VAL A 53 -21.11 -0.49 -6.85
N ASP A 54 -20.14 -1.39 -6.66
CA ASP A 54 -20.38 -2.74 -6.13
C ASP A 54 -19.74 -2.84 -4.72
N VAL A 55 -20.50 -3.36 -3.75
CA VAL A 55 -20.00 -3.62 -2.41
C VAL A 55 -19.76 -5.12 -2.23
N LEU A 56 -18.51 -5.49 -1.88
CA LEU A 56 -18.12 -6.86 -1.58
C LEU A 56 -17.90 -7.00 -0.08
N ASN A 57 -18.63 -7.93 0.56
CA ASN A 57 -18.38 -8.27 1.96
C ASN A 57 -17.35 -9.37 2.04
N GLU A 58 -16.07 -8.98 2.08
CA GLU A 58 -14.94 -9.91 2.07
C GLU A 58 -13.70 -9.31 2.74
N ASP A 59 -12.79 -10.16 3.16
CA ASP A 59 -11.44 -9.76 3.58
C ASP A 59 -10.59 -9.43 2.35
N ILE A 60 -10.09 -8.19 2.25
CA ILE A 60 -9.27 -7.74 1.11
C ILE A 60 -8.06 -8.64 0.84
N LEU A 61 -7.49 -9.26 1.87
CA LEU A 61 -6.36 -10.18 1.73
C LEU A 61 -6.74 -11.51 1.04
N LYS A 62 -8.04 -11.78 0.90
CA LYS A 62 -8.57 -12.98 0.21
C LYS A 62 -9.16 -12.66 -1.15
N VAL A 63 -9.45 -11.39 -1.43
CA VAL A 63 -9.98 -10.96 -2.73
C VAL A 63 -8.95 -11.20 -3.83
N ASN A 64 -9.37 -11.89 -4.88
CA ASN A 64 -8.55 -12.00 -6.09
C ASN A 64 -8.68 -10.72 -6.93
N ILE A 65 -7.83 -9.73 -6.60
CA ILE A 65 -7.86 -8.41 -7.23
C ILE A 65 -7.51 -8.48 -8.73
N ALA A 66 -6.66 -9.42 -9.15
CA ALA A 66 -6.33 -9.62 -10.56
C ALA A 66 -7.59 -10.04 -11.36
N LYS A 67 -8.36 -10.99 -10.83
CA LYS A 67 -9.63 -11.41 -11.41
C LYS A 67 -10.64 -10.27 -11.42
N LEU A 68 -10.72 -9.48 -10.33
CA LEU A 68 -11.59 -8.32 -10.25
C LEU A 68 -11.24 -7.27 -11.31
N ALA A 69 -9.95 -6.98 -11.50
CA ALA A 69 -9.49 -6.04 -12.53
C ALA A 69 -9.82 -6.56 -13.94
N GLU A 70 -9.67 -7.87 -14.19
CA GLU A 70 -10.01 -8.48 -15.48
C GLU A 70 -11.51 -8.38 -15.76
N GLU A 71 -12.34 -8.82 -14.82
CA GLU A 71 -13.79 -8.89 -15.00
C GLU A 71 -14.48 -7.50 -15.04
N LYS A 72 -14.02 -6.56 -14.22
CA LYS A 72 -14.66 -5.26 -14.04
C LYS A 72 -13.96 -4.11 -14.77
N ASN A 73 -12.72 -4.28 -15.16
CA ASN A 73 -11.91 -3.24 -15.80
C ASN A 73 -11.16 -3.71 -17.07
N ASN A 74 -11.52 -4.89 -17.61
CA ASN A 74 -10.88 -5.47 -18.80
C ASN A 74 -9.34 -5.57 -18.66
N GLY A 75 -8.85 -5.94 -17.48
CA GLY A 75 -7.44 -6.07 -17.17
C GLY A 75 -6.64 -4.74 -17.14
N LYS A 76 -7.30 -3.59 -17.30
CA LYS A 76 -6.64 -2.28 -17.24
C LYS A 76 -6.21 -1.95 -15.80
N PRO A 77 -5.20 -1.08 -15.63
CA PRO A 77 -4.77 -0.62 -14.32
C PRO A 77 -5.91 -0.01 -13.49
N ILE A 78 -5.91 -0.27 -12.19
CA ILE A 78 -6.90 0.21 -11.23
C ILE A 78 -6.27 1.21 -10.27
N LYS A 79 -7.07 2.13 -9.74
CA LYS A 79 -6.67 3.00 -8.63
C LYS A 79 -7.20 2.42 -7.32
N VAL A 80 -6.34 2.35 -6.32
CA VAL A 80 -6.71 1.88 -4.98
C VAL A 80 -6.80 3.07 -4.05
N VAL A 81 -7.89 3.15 -3.28
CA VAL A 81 -8.10 4.17 -2.24
C VAL A 81 -8.45 3.47 -0.94
N ALA A 82 -7.84 3.90 0.16
CA ALA A 82 -8.12 3.31 1.47
C ALA A 82 -7.95 4.29 2.62
N ASN A 83 -8.80 4.15 3.63
CA ASN A 83 -8.67 4.79 4.92
C ASN A 83 -8.84 3.74 6.01
N LEU A 84 -7.75 3.08 6.38
CA LEU A 84 -7.72 1.89 7.21
C LEU A 84 -7.07 2.14 8.59
N PRO A 85 -7.36 1.27 9.58
CA PRO A 85 -6.57 1.23 10.80
C PRO A 85 -5.07 1.07 10.49
N TYR A 86 -4.22 1.83 11.18
CA TYR A 86 -2.79 1.94 10.85
C TYR A 86 -2.02 0.61 10.90
N TYR A 87 -2.45 -0.34 11.75
CA TYR A 87 -1.75 -1.61 11.93
C TYR A 87 -1.82 -2.55 10.72
N ILE A 88 -2.86 -2.41 9.86
CA ILE A 88 -3.06 -3.28 8.69
C ILE A 88 -2.58 -2.62 7.38
N THR A 89 -2.31 -1.33 7.38
CA THR A 89 -2.02 -0.54 6.19
C THR A 89 -0.79 -1.04 5.42
N THR A 90 0.36 -1.20 6.11
CA THR A 90 1.60 -1.65 5.46
C THR A 90 1.49 -3.06 4.89
N PRO A 91 0.94 -4.06 5.59
CA PRO A 91 0.67 -5.38 5.01
C PRO A 91 -0.19 -5.34 3.75
N ILE A 92 -1.24 -4.52 3.71
CA ILE A 92 -2.11 -4.39 2.53
C ILE A 92 -1.34 -3.77 1.35
N ILE A 93 -0.63 -2.66 1.56
CA ILE A 93 0.18 -2.02 0.50
C ILE A 93 1.18 -3.02 -0.10
N MET A 94 1.91 -3.73 0.75
CA MET A 94 2.91 -4.70 0.28
C MET A 94 2.25 -5.87 -0.44
N GLY A 95 1.14 -6.39 0.07
CA GLY A 95 0.38 -7.45 -0.59
C GLY A 95 -0.13 -7.04 -1.97
N LEU A 96 -0.60 -5.80 -2.12
CA LEU A 96 -1.03 -5.24 -3.41
C LEU A 96 0.13 -5.17 -4.42
N PHE A 97 1.31 -4.75 -4.00
CA PHE A 97 2.47 -4.69 -4.88
C PHE A 97 3.02 -6.07 -5.24
N GLU A 98 3.15 -6.96 -4.25
CA GLU A 98 3.68 -8.33 -4.43
C GLU A 98 2.74 -9.22 -5.27
N SER A 99 1.44 -8.89 -5.34
CA SER A 99 0.46 -9.64 -6.15
C SER A 99 0.57 -9.40 -7.66
N HIS A 100 1.41 -8.45 -8.09
CA HIS A 100 1.57 -8.04 -9.50
C HIS A 100 0.26 -7.67 -10.22
N VAL A 101 -0.76 -7.30 -9.47
CA VAL A 101 -2.02 -6.78 -10.02
C VAL A 101 -1.74 -5.47 -10.80
N PRO A 102 -2.45 -5.19 -11.89
CA PRO A 102 -2.30 -3.94 -12.62
C PRO A 102 -2.87 -2.78 -11.79
N ILE A 103 -2.02 -2.17 -10.97
CA ILE A 103 -2.34 -0.98 -10.16
C ILE A 103 -1.65 0.22 -10.78
N ASP A 104 -2.41 1.30 -11.01
CA ASP A 104 -1.89 2.61 -11.41
C ASP A 104 -1.33 3.36 -10.19
N SER A 105 -2.16 3.47 -9.17
CA SER A 105 -1.78 4.16 -7.93
C SER A 105 -2.54 3.65 -6.71
N ILE A 106 -1.92 3.81 -5.54
CA ILE A 106 -2.53 3.57 -4.23
C ILE A 106 -2.54 4.91 -3.48
N THR A 107 -3.71 5.40 -3.10
CA THR A 107 -3.85 6.59 -2.25
C THR A 107 -4.43 6.17 -0.91
N ILE A 108 -3.68 6.37 0.15
CA ILE A 108 -4.03 5.84 1.47
C ILE A 108 -3.64 6.80 2.58
N MET A 109 -4.45 6.84 3.65
CA MET A 109 -4.11 7.55 4.87
C MET A 109 -3.31 6.65 5.80
N VAL A 110 -2.17 7.16 6.27
CA VAL A 110 -1.26 6.49 7.20
C VAL A 110 -0.83 7.42 8.32
N GLN A 111 -0.19 6.91 9.37
CA GLN A 111 0.50 7.77 10.33
C GLN A 111 1.58 8.59 9.61
N LYS A 112 1.74 9.85 10.01
CA LYS A 112 2.70 10.76 9.36
C LYS A 112 4.11 10.18 9.35
N GLU A 113 4.58 9.58 10.45
CA GLU A 113 5.88 8.90 10.52
C GLU A 113 6.04 7.80 9.46
N VAL A 114 4.97 7.05 9.20
CA VAL A 114 4.98 5.98 8.19
C VAL A 114 5.07 6.55 6.78
N ALA A 115 4.34 7.64 6.51
CA ALA A 115 4.42 8.35 5.23
C ALA A 115 5.82 8.95 5.00
N ASP A 116 6.40 9.60 6.02
CA ASP A 116 7.74 10.16 5.97
C ASP A 116 8.77 9.06 5.65
N ARG A 117 8.67 7.89 6.32
CA ARG A 117 9.54 6.73 6.06
C ARG A 117 9.40 6.17 4.65
N MET A 118 8.20 6.17 4.06
CA MET A 118 8.00 5.70 2.70
C MET A 118 8.72 6.57 1.66
N GLN A 119 8.79 7.89 1.91
CA GLN A 119 9.42 8.86 1.00
C GLN A 119 10.92 9.02 1.21
N GLU A 120 11.43 8.61 2.37
CA GLU A 120 12.78 8.94 2.79
C GLU A 120 13.86 8.27 1.95
N GLY A 121 14.92 9.02 1.68
CA GLY A 121 16.10 8.56 0.96
C GLY A 121 17.26 8.13 1.87
N PRO A 122 18.33 7.58 1.30
CA PRO A 122 19.53 7.19 2.03
C PRO A 122 20.14 8.34 2.84
N GLY A 123 20.68 8.04 4.02
CA GLY A 123 21.39 9.00 4.88
C GLY A 123 20.53 9.59 6.00
N SER A 124 19.22 9.35 6.01
CA SER A 124 18.35 9.77 7.10
C SER A 124 18.13 8.66 8.14
N LYS A 125 17.60 9.06 9.30
CA LYS A 125 17.26 8.15 10.40
C LYS A 125 16.02 7.31 10.06
N GLU A 126 15.13 7.84 9.27
CA GLU A 126 13.83 7.28 8.89
C GLU A 126 13.95 6.29 7.73
N TYR A 127 15.04 6.38 6.95
CA TYR A 127 15.31 5.45 5.86
C TYR A 127 15.45 4.01 6.34
N GLY A 128 14.75 3.10 5.69
CA GLY A 128 14.70 1.71 6.12
C GLY A 128 14.11 0.75 5.09
N ALA A 129 13.83 -0.47 5.52
CA ALA A 129 13.27 -1.50 4.66
C ALA A 129 11.94 -1.06 3.99
N LEU A 130 11.10 -0.30 4.70
CA LEU A 130 9.84 0.21 4.13
C LEU A 130 10.10 1.22 3.01
N SER A 131 11.07 2.11 3.18
CA SER A 131 11.47 3.07 2.14
C SER A 131 11.85 2.38 0.84
N LEU A 132 12.77 1.42 0.93
CA LEU A 132 13.23 0.63 -0.22
C LEU A 132 12.11 -0.21 -0.85
N ALA A 133 11.30 -0.87 -0.01
CA ALA A 133 10.23 -1.74 -0.50
C ALA A 133 9.17 -0.94 -1.29
N VAL A 134 8.74 0.21 -0.76
CA VAL A 134 7.77 1.05 -1.44
C VAL A 134 8.38 1.67 -2.69
N GLN A 135 9.60 2.24 -2.60
CA GLN A 135 10.24 2.93 -3.73
C GLN A 135 10.69 2.00 -4.86
N TYR A 136 10.80 0.71 -4.60
CA TYR A 136 11.01 -0.29 -5.65
C TYR A 136 9.77 -0.43 -6.56
N TYR A 137 8.56 -0.36 -5.99
CA TYR A 137 7.33 -0.54 -6.75
C TYR A 137 6.70 0.75 -7.22
N ALA A 138 6.87 1.85 -6.47
CA ALA A 138 6.14 3.08 -6.69
C ALA A 138 6.92 4.32 -6.27
N LYS A 139 6.53 5.47 -6.84
CA LYS A 139 6.95 6.79 -6.38
C LYS A 139 6.00 7.27 -5.28
N PRO A 140 6.46 7.40 -4.03
CA PRO A 140 5.66 7.93 -2.95
C PRO A 140 5.59 9.47 -3.00
N GLU A 141 4.41 10.02 -2.68
CA GLU A 141 4.17 11.46 -2.59
C GLU A 141 3.16 11.75 -1.48
N ILE A 142 3.54 12.50 -0.45
CA ILE A 142 2.59 13.00 0.55
C ILE A 142 1.73 14.08 -0.10
N VAL A 143 0.43 13.81 -0.19
CA VAL A 143 -0.55 14.71 -0.81
C VAL A 143 -1.03 15.76 0.17
N VAL A 144 -1.30 15.35 1.43
CA VAL A 144 -1.75 16.25 2.49
C VAL A 144 -1.40 15.68 3.86
N ASN A 145 -1.01 16.57 4.78
CA ASN A 145 -0.88 16.24 6.19
C ASN A 145 -2.22 16.48 6.91
N VAL A 146 -2.63 15.53 7.73
CA VAL A 146 -3.90 15.56 8.47
C VAL A 146 -3.59 15.65 9.97
N PRO A 147 -3.86 16.81 10.61
CA PRO A 147 -3.57 16.98 12.02
C PRO A 147 -4.52 16.17 12.90
N PRO A 148 -4.13 15.84 14.15
CA PRO A 148 -4.92 15.00 15.06
C PRO A 148 -6.32 15.53 15.36
N ASN A 149 -6.52 16.84 15.35
CA ASN A 149 -7.82 17.46 15.63
C ASN A 149 -8.89 17.24 14.55
N CYS A 150 -8.51 16.62 13.40
CA CYS A 150 -9.46 16.17 12.37
C CYS A 150 -10.15 14.86 12.70
N PHE A 151 -9.82 14.22 13.82
CA PHE A 151 -10.34 12.90 14.17
C PHE A 151 -11.12 12.90 15.49
N MET A 152 -12.09 12.00 15.58
CA MET A 152 -12.83 11.71 16.81
C MET A 152 -12.94 10.18 17.01
N PRO A 153 -12.36 9.62 18.06
CA PRO A 153 -11.50 10.28 19.06
C PRO A 153 -10.17 10.77 18.45
N GLN A 154 -9.63 11.83 19.04
CA GLN A 154 -8.38 12.43 18.59
C GLN A 154 -7.19 11.50 18.84
N PRO A 155 -6.41 11.11 17.81
CA PRO A 155 -5.22 10.30 17.98
C PRO A 155 -4.06 11.11 18.56
N LYS A 156 -3.05 10.44 19.10
CA LYS A 156 -1.86 11.09 19.67
C LYS A 156 -0.87 11.57 18.60
N VAL A 157 -0.99 11.09 17.37
CA VAL A 157 -0.06 11.36 16.26
C VAL A 157 -0.80 11.88 15.05
N GLY A 158 -0.14 12.70 14.26
CA GLY A 158 -0.68 13.18 13.00
C GLY A 158 -0.72 12.07 11.94
N SER A 159 -1.53 12.28 10.94
CA SER A 159 -1.66 11.41 9.77
C SER A 159 -1.21 12.15 8.51
N ALA A 160 -1.01 11.41 7.45
CA ALA A 160 -0.82 11.95 6.12
C ALA A 160 -1.54 11.08 5.10
N VAL A 161 -2.07 11.70 4.06
CA VAL A 161 -2.51 10.99 2.86
C VAL A 161 -1.31 10.89 1.94
N ILE A 162 -0.92 9.69 1.61
CA ILE A 162 0.19 9.42 0.69
C ILE A 162 -0.37 8.76 -0.58
N ARG A 163 0.16 9.18 -1.72
CA ARG A 163 -0.08 8.54 -3.01
C ARG A 163 1.18 7.82 -3.44
N LEU A 164 1.02 6.56 -3.82
CA LEU A 164 2.06 5.67 -4.33
C LEU A 164 1.74 5.42 -5.80
N THR A 165 2.40 6.13 -6.71
CA THR A 165 2.21 5.96 -8.16
C THR A 165 3.14 4.86 -8.64
N ARG A 166 2.60 3.77 -9.20
CA ARG A 166 3.38 2.62 -9.63
C ARG A 166 4.35 3.01 -10.74
N HIS A 167 5.57 2.50 -10.68
CA HIS A 167 6.53 2.64 -11.78
C HIS A 167 6.08 1.82 -12.99
N SER A 168 6.25 2.37 -14.18
CA SER A 168 6.06 1.64 -15.44
C SER A 168 7.08 0.50 -15.59
N GLU A 169 8.30 0.74 -15.09
CA GLU A 169 9.38 -0.22 -15.06
C GLU A 169 10.06 -0.16 -13.69
N PRO A 170 10.54 -1.29 -13.14
CA PRO A 170 11.30 -1.28 -11.89
C PRO A 170 12.52 -0.37 -11.99
N PRO A 171 12.85 0.43 -10.94
CA PRO A 171 14.00 1.34 -10.95
C PRO A 171 15.35 0.62 -11.06
N VAL A 172 15.38 -0.68 -10.74
CA VAL A 172 16.54 -1.56 -10.89
C VAL A 172 16.09 -2.93 -11.38
N THR A 173 16.83 -3.51 -12.31
CA THR A 173 16.61 -4.88 -12.78
C THR A 173 17.30 -5.85 -11.82
N VAL A 174 16.54 -6.80 -11.28
CA VAL A 174 17.04 -7.81 -10.34
C VAL A 174 16.81 -9.21 -10.86
N LYS A 175 17.69 -10.15 -10.52
CA LYS A 175 17.54 -11.58 -10.88
C LYS A 175 16.37 -12.25 -10.15
N SER A 176 16.03 -11.76 -8.95
CA SER A 176 14.96 -12.30 -8.11
C SER A 176 14.46 -11.23 -7.14
N GLU A 177 13.21 -10.81 -7.28
CA GLU A 177 12.55 -9.90 -6.32
C GLU A 177 12.51 -10.50 -4.91
N LYS A 178 12.21 -11.80 -4.80
CA LYS A 178 12.21 -12.51 -3.52
C LYS A 178 13.56 -12.35 -2.80
N LEU A 179 14.66 -12.52 -3.53
CA LEU A 179 16.01 -12.37 -2.97
C LEU A 179 16.27 -10.91 -2.60
N LEU A 180 15.89 -9.94 -3.44
CA LEU A 180 16.01 -8.52 -3.14
C LEU A 180 15.34 -8.17 -1.80
N PHE A 181 14.09 -8.59 -1.61
CA PHE A 181 13.36 -8.28 -0.36
C PHE A 181 13.91 -9.03 0.85
N GLN A 182 14.49 -10.23 0.67
CA GLN A 182 15.22 -10.90 1.74
C GLN A 182 16.47 -10.10 2.14
N VAL A 183 17.26 -9.62 1.17
CA VAL A 183 18.43 -8.77 1.42
C VAL A 183 18.03 -7.47 2.12
N ILE A 184 16.99 -6.78 1.64
CA ILE A 184 16.47 -5.55 2.27
C ILE A 184 16.09 -5.82 3.73
N ARG A 185 15.29 -6.84 4.00
CA ARG A 185 14.87 -7.20 5.37
C ARG A 185 16.08 -7.52 6.26
N ALA A 186 17.01 -8.33 5.79
CA ALA A 186 18.22 -8.68 6.52
C ALA A 186 19.09 -7.47 6.85
N SER A 187 19.22 -6.53 5.91
CA SER A 187 20.02 -5.32 6.05
C SER A 187 19.53 -4.41 7.18
N PHE A 188 18.21 -4.33 7.38
CA PHE A 188 17.60 -3.43 8.36
C PHE A 188 17.10 -4.14 9.64
N ASN A 189 17.18 -5.47 9.71
CA ASN A 189 16.71 -6.24 10.87
C ASN A 189 17.52 -5.93 12.15
N GLN A 190 18.80 -5.62 12.00
CA GLN A 190 19.70 -5.32 13.12
C GLN A 190 20.31 -3.92 12.98
N ARG A 191 19.57 -2.90 13.38
CA ARG A 191 19.89 -1.46 13.19
C ARG A 191 21.33 -1.04 13.57
N ARG A 192 21.98 -1.72 14.55
CA ARG A 192 23.32 -1.39 15.05
C ARG A 192 24.43 -2.27 14.46
N LYS A 193 24.12 -3.13 13.49
CA LYS A 193 25.09 -4.05 12.88
C LYS A 193 25.45 -3.59 11.48
N THR A 194 26.64 -3.99 11.04
CA THR A 194 27.07 -3.82 9.65
C THR A 194 26.20 -4.68 8.72
N LEU A 195 26.14 -4.32 7.45
CA LEU A 195 25.40 -5.08 6.43
C LEU A 195 25.80 -6.55 6.41
N ALA A 196 27.09 -6.87 6.41
CA ALA A 196 27.58 -8.25 6.44
C ALA A 196 27.07 -9.03 7.66
N ASN A 197 27.07 -8.40 8.85
CA ASN A 197 26.51 -9.03 10.05
C ASN A 197 24.98 -9.18 9.99
N GLY A 198 24.28 -8.22 9.42
CA GLY A 198 22.84 -8.29 9.20
C GLY A 198 22.45 -9.47 8.31
N LEU A 199 23.13 -9.61 7.19
CA LEU A 199 22.93 -10.71 6.24
C LEU A 199 23.28 -12.08 6.86
N ALA A 200 24.46 -12.21 7.50
CA ALA A 200 24.90 -13.47 8.11
C ALA A 200 23.96 -13.96 9.22
N ASN A 201 23.35 -13.02 9.99
CA ASN A 201 22.46 -13.37 11.11
C ASN A 201 20.99 -13.57 10.72
N TYR A 202 20.62 -13.31 9.47
CA TYR A 202 19.20 -13.38 9.05
C TYR A 202 18.69 -14.79 8.84
N GLY A 203 19.60 -15.77 8.67
CA GLY A 203 19.24 -17.19 8.54
C GLY A 203 18.66 -17.59 7.17
N ALA A 204 18.41 -16.66 6.28
CA ALA A 204 17.91 -16.93 4.92
C ALA A 204 19.05 -17.17 3.91
N PHE A 205 20.28 -16.84 4.28
CA PHE A 205 21.46 -16.96 3.42
C PHE A 205 22.35 -18.07 3.96
N SER A 206 22.55 -19.12 3.16
CA SER A 206 23.40 -20.27 3.51
C SER A 206 24.89 -20.04 3.21
N LEU A 207 25.32 -18.78 3.04
CA LEU A 207 26.68 -18.42 2.72
C LEU A 207 27.47 -18.07 4.00
N PRO A 208 28.75 -18.48 4.10
CA PRO A 208 29.64 -18.02 5.14
C PRO A 208 29.78 -16.49 5.15
N LYS A 209 30.06 -15.93 6.33
CA LYS A 209 30.16 -14.47 6.48
C LYS A 209 31.24 -13.83 5.59
N GLU A 210 32.33 -14.53 5.39
CA GLU A 210 33.47 -14.10 4.56
C GLU A 210 33.04 -13.98 3.07
N GLU A 211 32.24 -14.93 2.58
CA GLU A 211 31.70 -14.89 1.22
C GLU A 211 30.67 -13.77 1.07
N LEU A 212 29.76 -13.58 2.06
CA LEU A 212 28.82 -12.46 2.08
C LEU A 212 29.54 -11.12 2.08
N GLN A 213 30.64 -11.00 2.81
CA GLN A 213 31.45 -9.79 2.86
C GLN A 213 32.13 -9.50 1.52
N ALA A 214 32.60 -10.52 0.81
CA ALA A 214 33.17 -10.38 -0.54
C ALA A 214 32.14 -9.94 -1.59
N CYS A 215 30.85 -10.27 -1.41
CA CYS A 215 29.76 -9.84 -2.30
C CYS A 215 29.35 -8.35 -2.11
N ILE A 216 29.77 -7.69 -1.03
CA ILE A 216 29.36 -6.33 -0.67
C ILE A 216 30.36 -5.27 -1.15
N VAL A 217 31.55 -5.67 -1.55
CA VAL A 217 32.67 -4.80 -1.97
C VAL A 217 32.56 -4.38 -3.43
#